data_5a9d3ded3b405e3a87ee260f15d092c6
#
_entry.id   5a9d3ded3b405e3a87ee260f15d092c6
#
_cell.length_a   1.000
_cell.length_b   1.000
_cell.length_c   1.000
_cell.angle_alpha   90.00
_cell.angle_beta   90.00
_cell.angle_gamma   90.00
#
_symmetry.space_group_name_H-M   'P 1'
#
loop_
_entity.id
_entity.type
_entity.pdbx_description
1 polymer ?
#
loop_
_entity_poly.entity_id
_entity_poly.type
_entity_poly.pdbx_seq_one_letter_code
_entity_poly.pdbx_strand_id
1 'polypeptide(L)'
;VPFDHIMVLVNSDTYGGGGIYNQVTFSTSDHPTFKEVFVHEFGHSYAGLADEYAYDDMDSEWYPADTEPWEPNITTLKDFNAKWADLMPKKQPIPTPLDPKVPNFRAISKDDAKAMEALNKATQVVGVFEGAGYQSKGCYRPAQECRMKINEVEDFCPVCTRAIIRITDFYTAK
;
A
#
# COMPACT_ATOMS: atom_id res chain seq x y z
N VAL A 1 -22.85 3.58 -21.99
CA VAL A 1 -22.46 2.19 -21.67
C VAL A 1 -22.15 2.15 -20.19
N PRO A 2 -22.74 1.22 -19.41
CA PRO A 2 -22.33 1.03 -18.02
C PRO A 2 -20.84 0.64 -17.97
N PHE A 3 -20.12 1.12 -16.98
CA PHE A 3 -18.72 0.79 -16.74
C PHE A 3 -18.53 0.63 -15.22
N ASP A 4 -17.62 -0.24 -14.83
CA ASP A 4 -17.30 -0.47 -13.43
C ASP A 4 -16.11 0.40 -12.99
N HIS A 5 -15.20 0.74 -13.92
CA HIS A 5 -14.02 1.52 -13.64
C HIS A 5 -13.51 2.27 -14.86
N ILE A 6 -12.98 3.48 -14.65
CA ILE A 6 -12.37 4.28 -15.71
C ILE A 6 -10.84 4.24 -15.55
N MET A 7 -10.14 3.92 -16.62
CA MET A 7 -8.68 3.94 -16.68
C MET A 7 -8.21 4.96 -17.71
N VAL A 8 -7.43 5.95 -17.27
CA VAL A 8 -6.91 7.03 -18.10
C VAL A 8 -5.41 6.88 -18.27
N LEU A 9 -4.96 6.68 -19.50
CA LEU A 9 -3.54 6.67 -19.85
C LEU A 9 -3.16 8.01 -20.44
N VAL A 10 -2.28 8.74 -19.76
CA VAL A 10 -1.79 10.04 -20.20
C VAL A 10 -0.53 9.84 -21.01
N ASN A 11 -0.52 10.27 -22.26
CA ASN A 11 0.64 10.20 -23.13
C ASN A 11 1.70 11.23 -22.69
N SER A 12 2.53 10.82 -21.75
CA SER A 12 3.61 11.62 -21.15
C SER A 12 4.68 10.71 -20.57
N ASP A 13 5.93 11.17 -20.61
CA ASP A 13 7.10 10.55 -19.98
C ASP A 13 7.37 11.06 -18.56
N THR A 14 6.61 12.04 -18.09
CA THR A 14 6.71 12.57 -16.73
C THR A 14 6.16 11.57 -15.72
N TYR A 15 6.92 11.26 -14.67
CA TYR A 15 6.44 10.42 -13.57
C TYR A 15 5.14 10.96 -12.96
N GLY A 16 4.12 10.13 -12.84
CA GLY A 16 2.88 10.52 -12.19
C GLY A 16 1.74 9.51 -12.37
N GLY A 17 0.83 9.55 -11.44
CA GLY A 17 -0.39 8.77 -11.40
C GLY A 17 -1.34 9.30 -10.34
N GLY A 18 -2.51 8.70 -10.25
CA GLY A 18 -3.51 8.98 -9.23
C GLY A 18 -4.66 7.97 -9.30
N GLY A 19 -5.19 7.62 -8.13
CA GLY A 19 -6.34 6.75 -7.99
C GLY A 19 -7.41 7.40 -7.11
N ILE A 20 -8.61 7.57 -7.64
CA ILE A 20 -9.77 8.06 -6.87
C ILE A 20 -10.72 6.89 -6.65
N TYR A 21 -10.94 6.54 -5.38
CA TYR A 21 -11.73 5.38 -5.00
C TYR A 21 -13.11 5.37 -5.68
N ASN A 22 -13.44 4.22 -6.27
CA ASN A 22 -14.69 3.96 -6.99
C ASN A 22 -14.96 4.93 -8.17
N GLN A 23 -13.92 5.55 -8.73
CA GLN A 23 -14.07 6.49 -9.84
C GLN A 23 -13.07 6.22 -10.97
N VAL A 24 -11.79 6.52 -10.75
CA VAL A 24 -10.80 6.56 -11.82
C VAL A 24 -9.40 6.19 -11.37
N THR A 25 -8.69 5.47 -12.21
CA THR A 25 -7.22 5.33 -12.18
C THR A 25 -6.63 6.11 -13.34
N PHE A 26 -5.58 6.88 -13.12
CA PHE A 26 -4.80 7.47 -14.18
C PHE A 26 -3.30 7.31 -13.94
N SER A 27 -2.52 7.22 -15.02
CA SER A 27 -1.06 7.16 -14.98
C SER A 27 -0.49 7.62 -16.30
N THR A 28 0.76 8.09 -16.29
CA THR A 28 1.51 8.41 -17.50
C THR A 28 1.99 7.13 -18.18
N SER A 29 1.88 7.03 -19.51
CA SER A 29 2.11 5.78 -20.25
C SER A 29 3.56 5.55 -20.67
N ASP A 30 4.37 6.61 -20.79
CA ASP A 30 5.73 6.53 -21.36
C ASP A 30 6.84 6.56 -20.31
N HIS A 31 6.49 6.71 -19.02
CA HIS A 31 7.47 6.63 -17.95
C HIS A 31 7.93 5.18 -17.73
N PRO A 32 9.24 4.92 -17.47
CA PRO A 32 9.77 3.56 -17.29
C PRO A 32 9.09 2.73 -16.18
N THR A 33 8.53 3.38 -15.15
CA THR A 33 7.81 2.74 -14.04
C THR A 33 6.29 2.76 -14.22
N PHE A 34 5.81 2.96 -15.44
CA PHE A 34 4.37 3.05 -15.73
C PHE A 34 3.56 1.89 -15.13
N LYS A 35 4.03 0.67 -15.32
CA LYS A 35 3.29 -0.53 -14.88
C LYS A 35 3.13 -0.58 -13.37
N GLU A 36 4.20 -0.27 -12.66
CA GLU A 36 4.25 -0.26 -11.21
C GLU A 36 3.34 0.82 -10.62
N VAL A 37 3.43 2.03 -11.17
CA VAL A 37 2.58 3.17 -10.77
C VAL A 37 1.11 2.87 -11.08
N PHE A 38 0.81 2.37 -12.26
CA PHE A 38 -0.58 2.06 -12.63
C PHE A 38 -1.23 1.03 -11.70
N VAL A 39 -0.50 -0.02 -11.31
CA VAL A 39 -0.97 -1.04 -10.36
C VAL A 39 -1.16 -0.44 -8.96
N HIS A 40 -0.25 0.44 -8.51
CA HIS A 40 -0.38 1.17 -7.26
C HIS A 40 -1.66 2.03 -7.25
N GLU A 41 -1.85 2.86 -8.26
CA GLU A 41 -3.02 3.75 -8.38
C GLU A 41 -4.34 2.98 -8.53
N PHE A 42 -4.29 1.81 -9.16
CA PHE A 42 -5.43 0.90 -9.20
C PHE A 42 -5.78 0.37 -7.80
N GLY A 43 -4.79 0.14 -6.94
CA GLY A 43 -5.01 -0.20 -5.52
C GLY A 43 -5.87 0.85 -4.79
N HIS A 44 -5.60 2.14 -5.00
CA HIS A 44 -6.42 3.23 -4.45
C HIS A 44 -7.84 3.22 -5.04
N SER A 45 -7.93 3.26 -6.34
CA SER A 45 -9.19 3.50 -7.03
C SER A 45 -10.15 2.31 -6.98
N TYR A 46 -9.64 1.08 -7.02
CA TYR A 46 -10.44 -0.14 -7.03
C TYR A 46 -10.76 -0.65 -5.62
N ALA A 47 -9.77 -0.70 -4.73
CA ALA A 47 -9.91 -1.33 -3.42
C ALA A 47 -9.88 -0.34 -2.24
N GLY A 48 -9.78 0.97 -2.49
CA GLY A 48 -9.75 1.99 -1.45
C GLY A 48 -8.52 1.88 -0.54
N LEU A 49 -7.39 1.40 -1.08
CA LEU A 49 -6.15 1.32 -0.32
C LEU A 49 -5.56 2.71 -0.11
N ALA A 50 -4.99 2.95 1.07
CA ALA A 50 -4.20 4.14 1.36
C ALA A 50 -2.74 3.92 0.94
N ASP A 51 -2.00 5.03 0.82
CA ASP A 51 -0.55 5.01 0.74
C ASP A 51 0.07 4.49 2.04
N GLU A 52 1.00 3.55 1.92
CA GLU A 52 1.73 2.97 3.05
C GLU A 52 3.09 3.64 3.30
N TYR A 53 3.40 4.73 2.60
CA TYR A 53 4.60 5.53 2.85
C TYR A 53 4.31 6.74 3.75
N ALA A 54 5.38 7.29 4.32
CA ALA A 54 5.36 8.47 5.17
C ALA A 54 6.49 9.41 4.78
N TYR A 55 6.34 10.68 5.12
CA TYR A 55 7.35 11.72 4.98
C TYR A 55 7.80 12.18 6.38
N ASP A 56 9.12 12.26 6.60
CA ASP A 56 9.68 12.63 7.91
C ASP A 56 9.48 14.11 8.25
N ASP A 57 9.26 14.94 7.25
CA ASP A 57 9.15 16.41 7.34
C ASP A 57 7.71 16.93 7.26
N MET A 58 6.71 16.04 7.22
CA MET A 58 5.30 16.45 7.24
C MET A 58 4.77 16.49 8.68
N ASP A 59 4.59 17.69 9.20
CA ASP A 59 3.90 17.95 10.48
C ASP A 59 2.36 17.80 10.39
N SER A 60 1.83 17.37 9.25
CA SER A 60 0.39 17.24 9.02
C SER A 60 -0.15 15.95 9.62
N GLU A 61 -1.08 16.06 10.53
CA GLU A 61 -1.84 14.92 11.05
C GLU A 61 -3.03 14.64 10.13
N TRP A 62 -2.81 13.80 9.11
CA TRP A 62 -3.87 13.40 8.17
C TRP A 62 -4.87 12.42 8.78
N TYR A 63 -4.39 11.59 9.70
CA TYR A 63 -5.16 10.56 10.39
C TYR A 63 -5.08 10.79 11.90
N PRO A 64 -6.06 11.51 12.49
CA PRO A 64 -6.09 11.76 13.94
C PRO A 64 -6.13 10.46 14.75
N ALA A 65 -5.38 10.42 15.85
CA ALA A 65 -5.21 9.22 16.67
C ALA A 65 -6.52 8.69 17.31
N ASP A 66 -7.56 9.52 17.38
CA ASP A 66 -8.87 9.17 17.91
C ASP A 66 -9.85 8.64 16.86
N THR A 67 -9.46 8.62 15.59
CA THR A 67 -10.28 8.21 14.46
C THR A 67 -9.61 7.06 13.71
N GLU A 68 -10.31 5.94 13.54
CA GLU A 68 -9.82 4.85 12.70
C GLU A 68 -10.02 5.20 11.22
N PRO A 69 -8.98 5.11 10.38
CA PRO A 69 -9.10 5.29 8.93
C PRO A 69 -10.11 4.33 8.31
N TRP A 70 -10.84 4.75 7.30
CA TRP A 70 -11.73 3.84 6.57
C TRP A 70 -10.97 2.89 5.63
N GLU A 71 -9.80 3.27 5.18
CA GLU A 71 -8.95 2.49 4.29
C GLU A 71 -8.51 1.18 4.97
N PRO A 72 -8.62 0.04 4.27
CA PRO A 72 -8.44 -1.27 4.90
C PRO A 72 -7.00 -1.61 5.29
N ASN A 73 -6.01 -0.91 4.73
CA ASN A 73 -4.59 -1.21 4.86
C ASN A 73 -3.80 -0.24 5.76
N ILE A 74 -4.47 0.68 6.43
CA ILE A 74 -3.85 1.54 7.45
C ILE A 74 -4.69 1.56 8.73
N THR A 75 -4.08 1.90 9.86
CA THR A 75 -4.77 1.98 11.17
C THR A 75 -4.10 3.00 12.07
N THR A 76 -4.90 3.67 12.91
CA THR A 76 -4.44 4.47 14.05
C THR A 76 -4.45 3.65 15.35
N LEU A 77 -4.72 2.36 15.27
CA LEU A 77 -4.93 1.43 16.39
C LEU A 77 -6.22 1.69 17.20
N LYS A 78 -7.07 2.62 16.77
CA LYS A 78 -8.31 2.94 17.46
C LYS A 78 -9.31 1.79 17.42
N ASP A 79 -9.44 1.13 16.26
CA ASP A 79 -10.25 -0.07 16.06
C ASP A 79 -9.51 -1.13 15.23
N PHE A 80 -8.29 -1.43 15.64
CA PHE A 80 -7.41 -2.35 14.91
C PHE A 80 -8.02 -3.76 14.74
N ASN A 81 -8.86 -4.21 15.67
CA ASN A 81 -9.50 -5.52 15.56
C ASN A 81 -10.42 -5.63 14.33
N ALA A 82 -10.97 -4.53 13.84
CA ALA A 82 -11.76 -4.49 12.61
C ALA A 82 -10.91 -4.51 11.33
N LYS A 83 -9.59 -4.35 11.44
CA LYS A 83 -8.64 -4.28 10.32
C LYS A 83 -8.05 -5.65 9.99
N TRP A 84 -6.83 -5.90 10.36
CA TRP A 84 -6.11 -7.14 9.99
C TRP A 84 -5.52 -7.89 11.20
N ALA A 85 -6.06 -7.68 12.39
CA ALA A 85 -5.62 -8.38 13.58
C ALA A 85 -5.69 -9.90 13.45
N ASP A 86 -6.65 -10.39 12.67
CA ASP A 86 -6.85 -11.82 12.35
C ASP A 86 -5.74 -12.42 11.46
N LEU A 87 -5.03 -11.59 10.69
CA LEU A 87 -3.89 -12.01 9.87
C LEU A 87 -2.55 -11.94 10.61
N MET A 88 -2.53 -11.37 11.81
CA MET A 88 -1.31 -11.22 12.58
C MET A 88 -0.79 -12.57 13.09
N PRO A 89 0.53 -12.83 12.98
CA PRO A 89 1.14 -13.95 13.67
C PRO A 89 0.91 -13.85 15.19
N LYS A 90 0.64 -14.99 15.83
CA LYS A 90 0.52 -15.02 17.30
C LYS A 90 1.78 -14.45 17.96
N LYS A 91 1.60 -13.58 18.95
CA LYS A 91 2.67 -12.89 19.71
C LYS A 91 3.49 -11.87 18.92
N GLN A 92 3.04 -11.42 17.75
CA GLN A 92 3.67 -10.30 17.05
C GLN A 92 3.49 -9.02 17.89
N PRO A 93 4.56 -8.26 18.18
CA PRO A 93 4.44 -7.00 18.93
C PRO A 93 3.71 -5.92 18.11
N ILE A 94 3.01 -5.03 18.81
CA ILE A 94 2.34 -3.85 18.26
C ILE A 94 2.86 -2.62 19.02
N PRO A 95 3.54 -1.67 18.37
CA PRO A 95 3.99 -1.70 16.96
C PRO A 95 5.01 -2.80 16.69
N THR A 96 5.03 -3.28 15.42
CA THR A 96 6.00 -4.26 14.97
C THR A 96 7.33 -3.57 14.63
N PRO A 97 8.46 -4.00 15.20
CA PRO A 97 9.76 -3.43 14.85
C PRO A 97 10.13 -3.76 13.39
N LEU A 98 10.81 -2.84 12.73
CA LEU A 98 11.37 -3.09 11.40
C LEU A 98 12.45 -4.19 11.48
N ASP A 99 12.45 -5.11 10.52
CA ASP A 99 13.54 -6.08 10.36
C ASP A 99 14.74 -5.37 9.68
N PRO A 100 15.88 -5.24 10.38
CA PRO A 100 17.06 -4.57 9.82
C PRO A 100 17.71 -5.33 8.67
N LYS A 101 17.29 -6.57 8.40
CA LYS A 101 17.76 -7.37 7.26
C LYS A 101 17.05 -7.00 5.96
N VAL A 102 15.92 -6.32 6.03
CA VAL A 102 15.22 -5.81 4.85
C VAL A 102 15.98 -4.59 4.36
N PRO A 103 16.50 -4.61 3.13
CA PRO A 103 17.32 -3.51 2.64
C PRO A 103 16.49 -2.25 2.40
N ASN A 104 17.12 -1.09 2.51
CA ASN A 104 16.51 0.15 2.09
C ASN A 104 16.42 0.18 0.55
N PHE A 105 15.21 0.18 0.01
CA PHE A 105 14.97 0.17 -1.44
C PHE A 105 15.66 1.33 -2.20
N ARG A 106 15.86 2.47 -1.55
CA ARG A 106 16.56 3.63 -2.16
C ARG A 106 18.06 3.42 -2.31
N ALA A 107 18.63 2.43 -1.62
CA ALA A 107 20.07 2.15 -1.60
C ALA A 107 20.47 0.90 -2.40
N ILE A 108 19.51 0.21 -3.02
CA ILE A 108 19.75 -1.01 -3.78
C ILE A 108 19.57 -0.80 -5.29
N SER A 109 20.24 -1.62 -6.08
CA SER A 109 19.98 -1.74 -7.51
C SER A 109 18.84 -2.75 -7.75
N LYS A 110 18.00 -2.49 -8.75
CA LYS A 110 17.00 -3.46 -9.22
C LYS A 110 17.63 -4.76 -9.77
N ASP A 111 18.91 -4.72 -10.12
CA ASP A 111 19.68 -5.89 -10.59
C ASP A 111 20.22 -6.74 -9.42
N ASP A 112 20.13 -6.26 -8.17
CA ASP A 112 20.50 -7.04 -6.98
C ASP A 112 19.37 -8.02 -6.62
N ALA A 113 19.39 -9.19 -7.24
CA ALA A 113 18.38 -10.22 -7.05
C ALA A 113 18.16 -10.63 -5.58
N LYS A 114 19.23 -10.63 -4.77
CA LYS A 114 19.15 -10.98 -3.34
C LYS A 114 18.44 -9.90 -2.54
N ALA A 115 18.74 -8.64 -2.82
CA ALA A 115 18.06 -7.52 -2.18
C ALA A 115 16.57 -7.46 -2.58
N MET A 116 16.27 -7.69 -3.87
CA MET A 116 14.89 -7.75 -4.36
C MET A 116 14.11 -8.91 -3.75
N GLU A 117 14.71 -10.09 -3.62
CA GLU A 117 14.09 -11.22 -2.92
C GLU A 117 13.77 -10.88 -1.45
N ALA A 118 14.67 -10.19 -0.75
CA ALA A 118 14.45 -9.77 0.63
C ALA A 118 13.30 -8.76 0.76
N LEU A 119 13.17 -7.81 -0.16
CA LEU A 119 12.04 -6.87 -0.23
C LEU A 119 10.73 -7.60 -0.47
N ASN A 120 10.68 -8.47 -1.50
CA ASN A 120 9.47 -9.24 -1.82
C ASN A 120 9.05 -10.17 -0.67
N LYS A 121 10.01 -10.74 0.05
CA LYS A 121 9.75 -11.54 1.24
C LYS A 121 9.17 -10.71 2.39
N ALA A 122 9.68 -9.49 2.58
CA ALA A 122 9.17 -8.58 3.61
C ALA A 122 7.71 -8.17 3.35
N THR A 123 7.28 -8.12 2.10
CA THR A 123 5.89 -7.87 1.70
C THR A 123 4.92 -8.91 2.27
N GLN A 124 5.36 -10.15 2.44
CA GLN A 124 4.52 -11.25 2.92
C GLN A 124 4.43 -11.35 4.45
N VAL A 125 5.19 -10.52 5.20
CA VAL A 125 5.19 -10.54 6.66
C VAL A 125 4.18 -9.53 7.20
N VAL A 126 3.07 -10.03 7.74
CA VAL A 126 2.04 -9.16 8.33
C VAL A 126 2.45 -8.72 9.73
N GLY A 127 2.34 -7.42 9.98
CA GLY A 127 2.64 -6.76 11.24
C GLY A 127 1.82 -5.49 11.41
N VAL A 128 2.32 -4.60 12.27
CA VAL A 128 1.78 -3.24 12.49
C VAL A 128 2.98 -2.30 12.53
N PHE A 129 3.39 -1.82 11.37
CA PHE A 129 4.60 -1.00 11.21
C PHE A 129 4.26 0.48 11.21
N GLU A 130 4.89 1.27 12.05
CA GLU A 130 4.64 2.71 12.15
C GLU A 130 5.09 3.45 10.89
N GLY A 131 4.34 4.47 10.50
CA GLY A 131 4.54 5.29 9.31
C GLY A 131 3.69 4.83 8.14
N ALA A 132 2.59 5.54 7.88
CA ALA A 132 1.66 5.34 6.77
C ALA A 132 0.80 6.59 6.57
N GLY A 133 0.07 6.67 5.45
CA GLY A 133 -0.83 7.78 5.19
C GLY A 133 -0.14 9.14 5.22
N TYR A 134 1.08 9.19 4.70
CA TYR A 134 1.96 10.37 4.65
C TYR A 134 2.55 10.81 5.99
N GLN A 135 2.07 10.29 7.14
CA GLN A 135 2.56 10.66 8.47
C GLN A 135 3.50 9.60 9.06
N SER A 136 4.60 10.05 9.68
CA SER A 136 5.63 9.18 10.23
C SER A 136 5.26 8.56 11.57
N LYS A 137 4.27 9.12 12.29
CA LYS A 137 3.83 8.72 13.63
C LYS A 137 2.33 8.56 13.71
N GLY A 138 1.87 7.63 14.56
CA GLY A 138 0.45 7.46 14.90
C GLY A 138 -0.41 6.80 13.85
N CYS A 139 0.11 6.54 12.66
CA CYS A 139 -0.53 5.75 11.61
C CYS A 139 0.36 4.57 11.22
N TYR A 140 -0.24 3.41 11.01
CA TYR A 140 0.47 2.14 10.86
C TYR A 140 0.02 1.41 9.61
N ARG A 141 0.95 0.67 8.99
CA ARG A 141 0.75 -0.18 7.81
C ARG A 141 0.97 -1.65 8.11
N PRO A 142 0.45 -2.58 7.28
CA PRO A 142 0.43 -4.01 7.58
C PRO A 142 1.73 -4.74 7.27
N ALA A 143 2.59 -4.19 6.42
CA ALA A 143 3.86 -4.81 6.03
C ALA A 143 4.99 -3.79 6.04
N GLN A 144 6.23 -4.27 6.20
CA GLN A 144 7.37 -3.38 6.12
C GLN A 144 7.50 -2.79 4.72
N GLU A 145 7.32 -3.62 3.70
CA GLU A 145 7.27 -3.23 2.28
C GLU A 145 5.99 -3.74 1.60
N CYS A 146 5.47 -2.99 0.65
CA CYS A 146 4.24 -3.30 -0.08
C CYS A 146 4.19 -2.50 -1.38
N ARG A 147 3.45 -2.96 -2.39
CA ARG A 147 3.14 -2.17 -3.60
C ARG A 147 2.54 -0.80 -3.25
N MET A 148 1.75 -0.69 -2.18
CA MET A 148 1.20 0.59 -1.72
C MET A 148 2.22 1.49 -1.02
N LYS A 149 3.49 1.08 -0.92
CA LYS A 149 4.58 1.86 -0.34
C LYS A 149 5.69 2.18 -1.32
N ILE A 150 6.11 1.19 -2.13
CA ILE A 150 7.24 1.31 -3.06
C ILE A 150 6.98 0.58 -4.37
N ASN A 151 7.56 1.08 -5.46
CA ASN A 151 7.44 0.48 -6.79
C ASN A 151 8.35 -0.73 -7.01
N GLU A 152 9.31 -0.97 -6.14
CA GLU A 152 10.33 -2.00 -6.28
C GLU A 152 9.80 -3.41 -6.00
N VAL A 153 8.81 -3.56 -5.11
CA VAL A 153 8.20 -4.87 -4.82
C VAL A 153 7.20 -5.27 -5.90
N GLU A 154 7.06 -6.56 -6.13
CA GLU A 154 6.19 -7.10 -7.20
C GLU A 154 4.73 -7.13 -6.77
N ASP A 155 4.46 -7.42 -5.48
CA ASP A 155 3.14 -7.77 -5.00
C ASP A 155 2.58 -6.79 -3.97
N PHE A 156 1.27 -6.83 -3.83
CA PHE A 156 0.57 -6.31 -2.66
C PHE A 156 0.82 -7.21 -1.44
N CYS A 157 0.88 -6.63 -0.25
CA CYS A 157 0.92 -7.40 0.98
C CYS A 157 -0.39 -8.20 1.21
N PRO A 158 -0.41 -9.20 2.11
CA PRO A 158 -1.61 -10.02 2.35
C PRO A 158 -2.87 -9.22 2.74
N VAL A 159 -2.71 -8.09 3.42
CA VAL A 159 -3.85 -7.23 3.81
C VAL A 159 -4.42 -6.50 2.60
N CYS A 160 -3.56 -5.90 1.78
CA CYS A 160 -3.97 -5.24 0.54
C CYS A 160 -4.59 -6.23 -0.45
N THR A 161 -3.98 -7.40 -0.60
CA THR A 161 -4.52 -8.51 -1.43
C THR A 161 -5.92 -8.92 -0.95
N ARG A 162 -6.12 -9.07 0.36
CA ARG A 162 -7.43 -9.38 0.94
C ARG A 162 -8.48 -8.30 0.61
N ALA A 163 -8.10 -7.03 0.68
CA ALA A 163 -9.01 -5.93 0.33
C ALA A 163 -9.42 -6.00 -1.15
N ILE A 164 -8.46 -6.22 -2.05
CA ILE A 164 -8.72 -6.39 -3.49
C ILE A 164 -9.66 -7.58 -3.75
N ILE A 165 -9.39 -8.74 -3.11
CA ILE A 165 -10.23 -9.94 -3.25
C ILE A 165 -11.67 -9.64 -2.77
N ARG A 166 -11.85 -8.98 -1.64
CA ARG A 166 -13.19 -8.65 -1.11
C ARG A 166 -14.00 -7.79 -2.07
N ILE A 167 -13.39 -6.81 -2.71
CA ILE A 167 -14.05 -5.98 -3.72
C ILE A 167 -14.36 -6.81 -4.97
N THR A 168 -13.42 -7.64 -5.42
CA THR A 168 -13.64 -8.54 -6.55
C THR A 168 -14.81 -9.50 -6.30
N ASP A 169 -14.84 -10.12 -5.13
CA ASP A 169 -15.92 -11.02 -4.73
C ASP A 169 -17.28 -10.30 -4.69
N PHE A 170 -17.32 -9.06 -4.19
CA PHE A 170 -18.53 -8.24 -4.19
C PHE A 170 -19.09 -8.02 -5.60
N TYR A 171 -18.23 -7.71 -6.59
CA TYR A 171 -18.67 -7.51 -7.98
C TYR A 171 -18.96 -8.81 -8.73
N THR A 172 -18.39 -9.92 -8.33
CA THR A 172 -18.54 -11.22 -9.01
C THR A 172 -19.49 -12.18 -8.31
N ALA A 173 -19.93 -11.86 -7.08
CA ALA A 173 -20.94 -12.67 -6.38
C ALA A 173 -22.25 -12.70 -7.20
N LYS A 174 -22.74 -13.92 -7.47
CA LYS A 174 -23.99 -14.17 -8.16
C LYS A 174 -25.14 -14.27 -7.16
#